data_eccefcf4f039d9faadc945e6a932fc46
#
_entry.id   eccefcf4f039d9faadc945e6a932fc46
#
_cell.length_a   1.000
_cell.length_b   1.000
_cell.length_c   1.000
_cell.angle_alpha   90.00
_cell.angle_beta   90.00
_cell.angle_gamma   90.00
#
_symmetry.space_group_name_H-M   'P 1'
#
loop_
_entity.id
_entity.type
_entity.pdbx_description
1 polymer ?
#
loop_
_entity_poly.entity_id
_entity_poly.type
_entity_poly.pdbx_seq_one_letter_code
_entity_poly.pdbx_strand_id
1 'polypeptide(L)'
;MASPLTGVYQFGVGSLVCGDGTANPEVSLVKVNGLGPSVSSQTAQRSMSGGVAVGRDVAAPLDISLDIEIWTPGDDAAAGAWWVALAAQFDAMATGVGSLWLWLPGIGHREIVGRPMGTSDDGLSSLPYGYVEMSLRWLGTTGEMTVVV
;
A
#
# COMPACT_ATOMS: atom_id res chain seq x y z
N MET A 1 6.76 -6.98 15.66
CA MET A 1 6.19 -8.20 15.04
C MET A 1 7.10 -8.65 13.92
N ALA A 2 7.39 -9.92 13.84
CA ALA A 2 8.20 -10.44 12.74
C ALA A 2 7.39 -10.39 11.43
N SER A 3 8.07 -10.09 10.31
CA SER A 3 7.44 -10.07 9.01
C SER A 3 6.89 -11.45 8.62
N PRO A 4 5.68 -11.51 8.08
CA PRO A 4 5.12 -12.76 7.57
C PRO A 4 5.61 -13.13 6.17
N LEU A 5 6.34 -12.23 5.48
CA LEU A 5 6.80 -12.47 4.11
C LEU A 5 7.97 -13.44 4.06
N THR A 6 7.99 -14.27 3.02
CA THR A 6 9.02 -15.29 2.79
C THR A 6 9.78 -15.10 1.48
N GLY A 7 9.39 -14.16 0.64
CA GLY A 7 10.03 -13.93 -0.65
C GLY A 7 9.60 -12.62 -1.32
N VAL A 8 10.26 -12.35 -2.44
CA VAL A 8 10.03 -11.15 -3.25
C VAL A 8 8.66 -11.18 -3.96
N TYR A 9 8.17 -10.01 -4.34
CA TYR A 9 6.85 -9.79 -4.92
C TYR A 9 5.69 -10.22 -4.03
N GLN A 10 5.95 -10.33 -2.75
CA GLN A 10 4.91 -10.56 -1.75
C GLN A 10 4.58 -9.26 -1.03
N PHE A 11 3.36 -9.15 -0.57
CA PHE A 11 2.95 -8.08 0.32
C PHE A 11 2.10 -8.64 1.46
N GLY A 12 2.08 -7.94 2.56
CA GLY A 12 1.28 -8.31 3.71
C GLY A 12 0.62 -7.10 4.34
N VAL A 13 -0.64 -7.24 4.70
CA VAL A 13 -1.42 -6.23 5.43
C VAL A 13 -2.03 -6.89 6.64
N GLY A 14 -1.56 -6.53 7.83
CA GLY A 14 -1.97 -7.21 9.04
C GLY A 14 -1.58 -8.69 9.00
N SER A 15 -2.55 -9.57 9.12
CA SER A 15 -2.34 -11.03 9.05
C SER A 15 -2.47 -11.62 7.64
N LEU A 16 -2.91 -10.82 6.68
CA LEU A 16 -3.11 -11.26 5.30
C LEU A 16 -1.80 -11.15 4.52
N VAL A 17 -1.32 -12.25 3.97
CA VAL A 17 -0.12 -12.34 3.15
C VAL A 17 -0.50 -12.85 1.76
N CYS A 18 -0.10 -12.11 0.75
CA CYS A 18 -0.44 -12.40 -0.64
C CYS A 18 0.80 -12.37 -1.53
N GLY A 19 0.74 -13.11 -2.62
CA GLY A 19 1.75 -13.17 -3.63
C GLY A 19 2.25 -14.59 -3.91
N ASP A 20 3.13 -14.71 -4.88
CA ASP A 20 3.70 -15.99 -5.29
C ASP A 20 4.51 -16.63 -4.15
N GLY A 21 4.34 -17.93 -3.96
CA GLY A 21 4.99 -18.66 -2.87
C GLY A 21 4.29 -18.55 -1.52
N THR A 22 3.20 -17.79 -1.40
CA THR A 22 2.35 -17.74 -0.20
C THR A 22 1.15 -18.67 -0.32
N ALA A 23 0.33 -18.74 0.74
CA ALA A 23 -0.95 -19.46 0.69
C ALA A 23 -1.98 -18.78 -0.25
N ASN A 24 -1.72 -17.55 -0.69
CA ASN A 24 -2.63 -16.76 -1.51
C ASN A 24 -1.94 -16.26 -2.81
N PRO A 25 -1.54 -17.19 -3.70
CA PRO A 25 -0.85 -16.83 -4.93
C PRO A 25 -1.77 -16.17 -5.98
N GLU A 26 -3.09 -16.24 -5.80
CA GLU A 26 -4.08 -15.65 -6.70
C GLU A 26 -4.08 -14.13 -6.67
N VAL A 27 -3.58 -13.55 -5.60
CA VAL A 27 -3.48 -12.10 -5.42
C VAL A 27 -2.03 -11.67 -5.66
N SER A 28 -1.82 -10.89 -6.71
CA SER A 28 -0.49 -10.46 -7.15
C SER A 28 -0.30 -8.98 -6.98
N LEU A 29 0.90 -8.59 -6.54
CA LEU A 29 1.32 -7.20 -6.52
C LEU A 29 1.85 -6.83 -7.92
N VAL A 30 1.20 -5.85 -8.57
CA VAL A 30 1.56 -5.40 -9.92
C VAL A 30 2.48 -4.21 -9.85
N LYS A 31 2.12 -3.22 -9.02
CA LYS A 31 2.83 -1.94 -8.98
C LYS A 31 2.75 -1.31 -7.59
N VAL A 32 3.82 -0.67 -7.20
CA VAL A 32 3.89 0.12 -5.97
C VAL A 32 4.31 1.54 -6.34
N ASN A 33 3.55 2.51 -5.90
CA ASN A 33 3.84 3.94 -6.08
C ASN A 33 3.98 4.62 -4.73
N GLY A 34 4.72 5.72 -4.69
CA GLY A 34 4.80 6.56 -3.50
C GLY A 34 5.85 6.15 -2.48
N LEU A 35 6.77 5.25 -2.83
CA LEU A 35 7.88 4.86 -1.94
C LEU A 35 8.98 5.90 -1.86
N GLY A 36 9.03 6.84 -2.81
CA GLY A 36 10.02 7.91 -2.81
C GLY A 36 9.74 8.92 -1.68
N PRO A 37 10.80 9.43 -1.03
CA PRO A 37 10.63 10.45 -0.02
C PRO A 37 10.05 11.74 -0.61
N SER A 38 9.19 12.41 0.13
CA SER A 38 8.69 13.72 -0.20
C SER A 38 8.91 14.68 0.96
N VAL A 39 8.99 15.97 0.62
CA VAL A 39 9.25 17.02 1.59
C VAL A 39 8.12 18.04 1.51
N SER A 40 7.61 18.44 2.67
CA SER A 40 6.67 19.53 2.80
C SER A 40 7.43 20.79 3.18
N SER A 41 7.38 21.80 2.31
CA SER A 41 7.98 23.12 2.56
C SER A 41 6.96 24.07 3.14
N GLN A 42 7.35 24.79 4.17
CA GLN A 42 6.55 25.87 4.72
C GLN A 42 7.08 27.21 4.18
N THR A 43 6.22 27.95 3.50
CA THR A 43 6.54 29.28 2.98
C THR A 43 5.51 30.30 3.46
N ALA A 44 5.97 31.50 3.79
CA ALA A 44 5.10 32.61 4.13
C ALA A 44 5.56 33.87 3.41
N GLN A 45 4.64 34.56 2.75
CA GLN A 45 4.96 35.83 2.10
C GLN A 45 5.15 36.95 3.15
N ARG A 46 6.25 37.65 3.04
CA ARG A 46 6.51 38.82 3.89
C ARG A 46 5.70 40.02 3.40
N SER A 47 4.87 40.55 4.27
CA SER A 47 3.91 41.61 3.92
C SER A 47 4.54 42.94 3.54
N MET A 48 5.77 43.22 3.96
CA MET A 48 6.41 44.57 3.74
C MET A 48 7.53 44.55 2.72
N SER A 49 8.09 43.45 2.34
CA SER A 49 9.22 43.35 1.42
C SER A 49 8.91 42.67 0.09
N GLY A 50 7.72 42.12 -0.05
CA GLY A 50 7.35 41.32 -1.23
C GLY A 50 8.13 40.01 -1.37
N GLY A 51 9.01 39.67 -0.43
CA GLY A 51 9.76 38.43 -0.40
C GLY A 51 8.98 37.29 0.23
N VAL A 52 9.52 36.07 0.09
CA VAL A 52 8.99 34.85 0.69
C VAL A 52 9.90 34.39 1.81
N ALA A 53 9.33 34.16 2.99
CA ALA A 53 10.05 33.51 4.07
C ALA A 53 9.86 31.99 3.92
N VAL A 54 10.96 31.25 3.95
CA VAL A 54 10.95 29.79 3.87
C VAL A 54 11.12 29.23 5.28
N GLY A 55 10.15 28.47 5.73
CA GLY A 55 10.22 27.75 6.98
C GLY A 55 11.04 26.45 6.85
N ARG A 56 11.08 25.70 7.93
CA ARG A 56 11.79 24.42 7.96
C ARG A 56 11.08 23.40 7.08
N ASP A 57 11.84 22.71 6.23
CA ASP A 57 11.33 21.57 5.49
C ASP A 57 11.13 20.37 6.43
N VAL A 58 10.01 19.69 6.25
CA VAL A 58 9.64 18.50 7.04
C VAL A 58 9.39 17.36 6.08
N ALA A 59 9.96 16.20 6.38
CA ALA A 59 9.67 14.98 5.63
C ALA A 59 8.18 14.65 5.74
N ALA A 60 7.52 14.52 4.60
CA ALA A 60 6.11 14.14 4.56
C ALA A 60 5.94 12.64 4.85
N PRO A 61 4.83 12.21 5.45
CA PRO A 61 4.49 10.80 5.55
C PRO A 61 4.44 10.12 4.18
N LEU A 62 4.81 8.85 4.12
CA LEU A 62 4.68 8.07 2.90
C LEU A 62 3.21 7.87 2.56
N ASP A 63 2.85 8.16 1.32
CA ASP A 63 1.52 7.92 0.76
C ASP A 63 1.67 6.91 -0.37
N ILE A 64 1.37 5.65 -0.05
CA ILE A 64 1.68 4.51 -0.90
C ILE A 64 0.41 4.01 -1.55
N SER A 65 0.51 3.72 -2.84
CA SER A 65 -0.53 3.04 -3.60
C SER A 65 0.00 1.70 -4.09
N LEU A 66 -0.73 0.64 -3.79
CA LEU A 66 -0.47 -0.71 -4.27
C LEU A 66 -1.52 -1.07 -5.32
N ASP A 67 -1.08 -1.33 -6.53
CA ASP A 67 -1.93 -1.90 -7.56
C ASP A 67 -1.79 -3.42 -7.52
N ILE A 68 -2.90 -4.09 -7.30
CA ILE A 68 -2.96 -5.53 -7.17
C ILE A 68 -3.94 -6.15 -8.17
N GLU A 69 -3.67 -7.37 -8.54
CA GLU A 69 -4.53 -8.18 -9.40
C GLU A 69 -5.00 -9.42 -8.65
N ILE A 70 -6.28 -9.71 -8.76
CA ILE A 70 -6.87 -10.97 -8.33
C ILE A 70 -7.13 -11.80 -9.59
N TRP A 71 -6.52 -12.97 -9.67
CA TRP A 71 -6.61 -13.85 -10.82
C TRP A 71 -7.08 -15.25 -10.41
N THR A 72 -8.34 -15.51 -10.69
CA THR A 72 -8.97 -16.81 -10.46
C THR A 72 -9.75 -17.22 -11.71
N PRO A 73 -9.07 -17.70 -12.78
CA PRO A 73 -9.67 -17.87 -14.10
C PRO A 73 -10.91 -18.76 -14.05
N GLY A 74 -12.02 -18.26 -14.61
CA GLY A 74 -13.28 -19.00 -14.66
C GLY A 74 -14.02 -19.12 -13.35
N ASP A 75 -13.54 -18.49 -12.27
CA ASP A 75 -14.17 -18.54 -10.94
C ASP A 75 -14.44 -17.11 -10.42
N ASP A 76 -15.58 -16.56 -10.81
CA ASP A 76 -16.03 -15.25 -10.40
C ASP A 76 -16.34 -15.17 -8.90
N ALA A 77 -16.83 -16.25 -8.32
CA ALA A 77 -17.12 -16.30 -6.89
C ALA A 77 -15.84 -16.19 -6.05
N ALA A 78 -14.76 -16.85 -6.45
CA ALA A 78 -13.46 -16.75 -5.79
C ALA A 78 -12.87 -15.35 -5.92
N ALA A 79 -12.93 -14.74 -7.10
CA ALA A 79 -12.47 -13.37 -7.33
C ALA A 79 -13.24 -12.36 -6.46
N GLY A 80 -14.56 -12.47 -6.41
CA GLY A 80 -15.40 -11.64 -5.56
C GLY A 80 -15.12 -11.81 -4.07
N ALA A 81 -14.89 -13.05 -3.63
CA ALA A 81 -14.53 -13.35 -2.25
C ALA A 81 -13.19 -12.70 -1.85
N TRP A 82 -12.20 -12.70 -2.74
CA TRP A 82 -10.92 -12.05 -2.51
C TRP A 82 -11.07 -10.53 -2.42
N TRP A 83 -11.84 -9.94 -3.30
CA TRP A 83 -12.11 -8.50 -3.26
C TRP A 83 -12.75 -8.11 -1.91
N VAL A 84 -13.75 -8.85 -1.47
CA VAL A 84 -14.41 -8.62 -0.17
C VAL A 84 -13.45 -8.81 0.99
N ALA A 85 -12.62 -9.85 0.97
CA ALA A 85 -11.65 -10.12 2.03
C ALA A 85 -10.60 -9.02 2.17
N LEU A 86 -10.08 -8.50 1.06
CA LEU A 86 -9.11 -7.40 1.06
C LEU A 86 -9.74 -6.11 1.57
N ALA A 87 -10.94 -5.77 1.11
CA ALA A 87 -11.66 -4.61 1.60
C ALA A 87 -11.95 -4.70 3.11
N ALA A 88 -12.36 -5.86 3.58
CA ALA A 88 -12.63 -6.09 5.00
C ALA A 88 -11.35 -5.99 5.85
N GLN A 89 -10.23 -6.48 5.36
CA GLN A 89 -8.93 -6.36 6.04
C GLN A 89 -8.51 -4.88 6.19
N PHE A 90 -8.72 -4.09 5.15
CA PHE A 90 -8.45 -2.65 5.19
C PHE A 90 -9.39 -1.93 6.16
N ASP A 91 -10.67 -2.23 6.15
CA ASP A 91 -11.63 -1.65 7.09
C ASP A 91 -11.29 -1.97 8.55
N ALA A 92 -10.88 -3.19 8.83
CA ALA A 92 -10.49 -3.60 10.17
C ALA A 92 -9.29 -2.81 10.71
N MET A 93 -8.42 -2.33 9.84
CA MET A 93 -7.22 -1.56 10.19
C MET A 93 -7.43 -0.05 10.13
N ALA A 94 -8.59 0.43 9.68
CA ALA A 94 -8.80 1.86 9.40
C ALA A 94 -8.76 2.74 10.65
N THR A 95 -9.03 2.20 11.82
CA THR A 95 -9.08 2.93 13.10
C THR A 95 -7.80 2.84 13.91
N GLY A 96 -6.81 2.08 13.45
CA GLY A 96 -5.57 1.85 14.19
C GLY A 96 -4.33 2.00 13.33
N VAL A 97 -3.19 1.78 13.95
CA VAL A 97 -1.90 1.72 13.30
C VAL A 97 -1.54 0.25 13.09
N GLY A 98 -1.13 -0.08 11.88
CA GLY A 98 -0.69 -1.42 11.52
C GLY A 98 0.56 -1.38 10.66
N SER A 99 0.96 -2.54 10.17
CA SER A 99 2.13 -2.69 9.32
C SER A 99 1.73 -3.13 7.92
N LEU A 100 2.29 -2.44 6.93
CA LEU A 100 2.33 -2.88 5.55
C LEU A 100 3.71 -3.48 5.30
N TRP A 101 3.74 -4.74 4.90
CA TRP A 101 4.97 -5.46 4.57
C TRP A 101 5.13 -5.53 3.07
N LEU A 102 6.30 -5.15 2.56
CA LEU A 102 6.63 -5.22 1.14
C LEU A 102 7.99 -5.87 0.96
N TRP A 103 8.10 -6.75 -0.03
CA TRP A 103 9.38 -7.30 -0.43
C TRP A 103 9.52 -7.16 -1.95
N LEU A 104 10.34 -6.20 -2.36
CA LEU A 104 10.53 -5.84 -3.76
C LEU A 104 11.98 -6.06 -4.18
N PRO A 105 12.22 -6.50 -5.42
CA PRO A 105 13.57 -6.61 -5.95
C PRO A 105 14.30 -5.26 -5.93
N GLY A 106 15.54 -5.26 -5.51
CA GLY A 106 16.38 -4.07 -5.44
C GLY A 106 16.09 -3.13 -4.27
N ILE A 107 14.88 -3.13 -3.73
CA ILE A 107 14.50 -2.36 -2.53
C ILE A 107 14.67 -3.20 -1.28
N GLY A 108 14.37 -4.50 -1.40
CA GLY A 108 14.45 -5.45 -0.31
C GLY A 108 13.16 -5.53 0.50
N HIS A 109 13.29 -6.07 1.68
CA HIS A 109 12.18 -6.31 2.61
C HIS A 109 11.98 -5.10 3.51
N ARG A 110 10.79 -4.52 3.46
CA ARG A 110 10.45 -3.27 4.16
C ARG A 110 9.16 -3.40 4.94
N GLU A 111 9.10 -2.68 6.04
CA GLU A 111 7.89 -2.44 6.82
C GLU A 111 7.54 -0.96 6.79
N ILE A 112 6.29 -0.65 6.53
CA ILE A 112 5.76 0.71 6.60
C ILE A 112 4.64 0.72 7.64
N VAL A 113 4.91 1.34 8.75
CA VAL A 113 3.93 1.50 9.82
C VAL A 113 2.98 2.64 9.45
N GLY A 114 1.70 2.39 9.51
CA GLY A 114 0.70 3.36 9.12
C GLY A 114 -0.71 2.79 9.16
N ARG A 115 -1.55 3.30 8.29
CA ARG A 115 -2.95 2.89 8.21
C ARG A 115 -3.43 2.87 6.76
N PRO A 116 -4.41 2.01 6.45
CA PRO A 116 -5.06 2.05 5.15
C PRO A 116 -5.89 3.32 5.00
N MET A 117 -5.92 3.86 3.78
CA MET A 117 -6.67 5.07 3.43
C MET A 117 -7.83 4.78 2.47
N GLY A 118 -8.05 3.55 2.13
CA GLY A 118 -9.13 3.13 1.27
C GLY A 118 -8.68 2.24 0.13
N THR A 119 -9.66 1.76 -0.60
CA THR A 119 -9.48 0.93 -1.78
C THR A 119 -10.20 1.57 -2.96
N SER A 120 -9.66 1.42 -4.14
CA SER A 120 -10.36 1.71 -5.38
C SER A 120 -10.37 0.48 -6.26
N ASP A 121 -11.47 0.24 -6.94
CA ASP A 121 -11.61 -0.83 -7.89
C ASP A 121 -11.88 -0.25 -9.29
N ASP A 122 -10.99 -0.53 -10.21
CA ASP A 122 -11.16 -0.12 -11.61
C ASP A 122 -11.66 -1.29 -12.47
N GLY A 123 -11.90 -2.46 -11.87
CA GLY A 123 -12.01 -3.67 -12.63
C GLY A 123 -13.09 -4.68 -12.22
N LEU A 124 -14.16 -4.27 -11.52
CA LEU A 124 -15.26 -5.19 -11.21
C LEU A 124 -16.03 -5.65 -12.46
N SER A 125 -15.91 -4.92 -13.58
CA SER A 125 -16.47 -5.35 -14.86
C SER A 125 -15.83 -6.63 -15.40
N SER A 126 -14.61 -6.96 -14.96
CA SER A 126 -13.91 -8.19 -15.33
C SER A 126 -14.19 -9.36 -14.38
N LEU A 127 -14.99 -9.15 -13.36
CA LEU A 127 -15.35 -10.16 -12.37
C LEU A 127 -15.91 -11.45 -12.98
N PRO A 128 -16.77 -11.40 -14.02
CA PRO A 128 -17.27 -12.63 -14.65
C PRO A 128 -16.20 -13.54 -15.23
N TYR A 129 -15.02 -12.99 -15.51
CA TYR A 129 -13.86 -13.75 -16.01
C TYR A 129 -12.93 -14.25 -14.91
N GLY A 130 -13.25 -13.96 -13.65
CA GLY A 130 -12.40 -14.29 -12.52
C GLY A 130 -11.19 -13.37 -12.36
N TYR A 131 -11.29 -12.14 -12.83
CA TYR A 131 -10.21 -11.16 -12.79
C TYR A 131 -10.68 -9.84 -12.18
N VAL A 132 -9.91 -9.32 -11.22
CA VAL A 132 -10.19 -8.02 -10.60
C VAL A 132 -8.88 -7.25 -10.46
N GLU A 133 -8.88 -6.00 -10.85
CA GLU A 133 -7.84 -5.03 -10.53
C GLU A 133 -8.32 -4.11 -9.43
N MET A 134 -7.48 -3.87 -8.42
CA MET A 134 -7.79 -2.92 -7.37
C MET A 134 -6.53 -2.21 -6.91
N SER A 135 -6.72 -1.01 -6.38
CA SER A 135 -5.67 -0.23 -5.75
C SER A 135 -5.93 -0.09 -4.27
N LEU A 136 -4.90 -0.32 -3.48
CA LEU A 136 -4.92 -0.15 -2.02
C LEU A 136 -4.04 1.05 -1.68
N ARG A 137 -4.57 1.97 -0.91
CA ARG A 137 -3.83 3.15 -0.48
C ARG A 137 -3.45 3.04 0.98
N TRP A 138 -2.19 3.32 1.27
CA TRP A 138 -1.62 3.24 2.61
C TRP A 138 -0.90 4.54 2.97
N LEU A 139 -1.21 5.09 4.13
CA LEU A 139 -0.54 6.27 4.65
C LEU A 139 0.39 5.87 5.79
N GLY A 140 1.68 6.06 5.61
CA GLY A 140 2.67 5.84 6.64
C GLY A 140 2.57 6.88 7.77
N THR A 141 3.00 6.51 8.96
CA THR A 141 3.09 7.45 10.09
C THR A 141 4.28 8.39 9.96
N THR A 142 5.29 7.97 9.20
CA THR A 142 6.51 8.74 8.91
C THR A 142 6.85 8.69 7.44
N GLY A 143 7.86 9.47 7.01
CA GLY A 143 8.40 9.42 5.66
C GLY A 143 9.43 8.30 5.44
N GLU A 144 9.49 7.30 6.30
CA GLU A 144 10.52 6.28 6.28
C GLU A 144 9.94 4.86 6.17
N MET A 145 10.71 4.00 5.51
CA MET A 145 10.49 2.57 5.47
C MET A 145 11.52 1.88 6.36
N THR A 146 11.07 1.02 7.25
CA THR A 146 11.97 0.25 8.11
C THR A 146 12.49 -0.98 7.37
N VAL A 147 13.79 -1.21 7.43
CA VAL A 147 14.42 -2.43 6.91
C VAL A 147 14.02 -3.60 7.80
N VAL A 148 13.58 -4.68 7.19
CA VAL A 148 13.30 -5.93 7.88
C VAL A 148 14.52 -6.85 7.73
N VAL A 149 15.00 -7.31 8.84
CA VAL A 149 16.16 -8.21 8.89
C VAL A 149 15.70 -9.64 9.17
#